data_a1c09a8ac952c0d42d43d19167220ece
#
_entry.id   a1c09a8ac952c0d42d43d19167220ece
#
_cell.length_a   1.000
_cell.length_b   1.000
_cell.length_c   1.000
_cell.angle_alpha   90.00
_cell.angle_beta   90.00
_cell.angle_gamma   90.00
#
_symmetry.space_group_name_H-M   'P 1'
#
loop_
_entity.id
_entity.type
_entity.pdbx_description
1 polymer ?
#
loop_
_entity_poly.entity_id
_entity_poly.type
_entity_poly.pdbx_seq_one_letter_code
_entity_poly.pdbx_strand_id
1 'polypeptide(L)'
;MAKPSPSNNKEALFEWEGKDRNGKMVRGETRAMGENQVQASLRRQGILPTKIKKKRLSGGKKITPKDLAIFTRQLSTMMKAGVPLLQAFDIVGRGNANASVAKLLNDIRTDVETGTSLNAAFRKYPLYFNNLYCNLVEAGEAAGILDQLLDRRAVYMEKAEA
;
A
#
# COMPACT_ATOMS: atom_id res chain seq x y z
N MET A 1 -19.54 30.98 17.50
CA MET A 1 -18.80 29.76 17.59
C MET A 1 -18.28 29.35 16.23
N ALA A 2 -17.02 29.24 16.13
CA ALA A 2 -16.43 28.84 14.87
C ALA A 2 -16.64 27.35 14.66
N LYS A 3 -17.31 26.99 13.62
CA LYS A 3 -17.34 25.62 13.24
C LYS A 3 -15.99 25.25 12.64
N PRO A 4 -15.45 24.12 13.01
CA PRO A 4 -14.32 23.63 12.24
C PRO A 4 -14.80 23.44 10.81
N SER A 5 -14.15 24.08 9.91
CA SER A 5 -14.44 23.85 8.51
C SER A 5 -14.07 22.40 8.16
N PRO A 6 -14.78 21.78 7.22
CA PRO A 6 -14.43 20.43 6.81
C PRO A 6 -12.97 20.30 6.38
N SER A 7 -12.40 21.38 5.87
CA SER A 7 -11.00 21.41 5.47
C SER A 7 -10.05 21.29 6.65
N ASN A 8 -10.48 21.73 7.82
CA ASN A 8 -9.67 21.65 9.03
C ASN A 8 -9.61 20.24 9.61
N ASN A 9 -10.55 19.41 9.20
CA ASN A 9 -10.63 18.04 9.67
C ASN A 9 -10.05 17.05 8.65
N LYS A 10 -9.40 17.56 7.64
CA LYS A 10 -8.79 16.70 6.64
C LYS A 10 -7.58 16.02 7.23
N GLU A 11 -7.61 14.72 7.21
CA GLU A 11 -6.45 13.94 7.52
C GLU A 11 -5.40 14.14 6.44
N ALA A 12 -4.15 14.19 6.85
CA ALA A 12 -3.02 14.20 5.95
C ALA A 12 -2.37 12.84 5.97
N LEU A 13 -1.65 12.52 4.91
CA LEU A 13 -0.87 11.30 4.86
C LEU A 13 0.51 11.58 5.40
N PHE A 14 0.97 10.76 6.32
CA PHE A 14 2.31 10.87 6.91
C PHE A 14 3.10 9.61 6.62
N GLU A 15 4.33 9.81 6.18
CA GLU A 15 5.33 8.74 6.11
C GLU A 15 6.08 8.73 7.44
N TRP A 16 6.30 7.55 7.98
CA TRP A 16 7.03 7.44 9.23
C TRP A 16 8.04 6.30 9.18
N GLU A 17 9.09 6.47 9.95
CA GLU A 17 10.06 5.43 10.22
C GLU A 17 10.22 5.32 11.71
N GLY A 18 10.47 4.11 12.19
CA GLY A 18 10.66 3.88 13.61
C GLY A 18 11.29 2.53 13.88
N LYS A 19 11.48 2.24 15.16
CA LYS A 19 12.00 0.96 15.59
C LYS A 19 10.93 0.23 16.37
N ASP A 20 10.77 -1.06 16.09
CA ASP A 20 9.86 -1.88 16.85
C ASP A 20 10.51 -2.31 18.17
N ARG A 21 9.81 -3.14 18.95
CA ARG A 21 10.30 -3.59 20.24
C ARG A 21 11.60 -4.40 20.15
N ASN A 22 11.86 -4.96 18.99
CA ASN A 22 13.06 -5.75 18.75
C ASN A 22 14.22 -4.91 18.22
N GLY A 23 14.02 -3.59 18.11
CA GLY A 23 15.03 -2.69 17.56
C GLY A 23 15.12 -2.72 16.06
N LYS A 24 14.19 -3.40 15.39
CA LYS A 24 14.17 -3.49 13.94
C LYS A 24 13.54 -2.23 13.35
N MET A 25 14.16 -1.69 12.29
CA MET A 25 13.61 -0.55 11.58
C MET A 25 12.35 -0.97 10.83
N VAL A 26 11.28 -0.23 11.07
CA VAL A 26 10.02 -0.39 10.36
C VAL A 26 9.60 0.96 9.82
N ARG A 27 8.84 0.94 8.73
CA ARG A 27 8.33 2.16 8.13
C ARG A 27 6.96 1.91 7.55
N GLY A 28 6.21 2.97 7.38
CA GLY A 28 4.88 2.87 6.81
C GLY A 28 4.30 4.24 6.57
N GLU A 29 3.04 4.25 6.23
CA GLU A 29 2.28 5.47 6.05
C GLU A 29 1.02 5.38 6.88
N THR A 30 0.59 6.52 7.41
CA THR A 30 -0.66 6.57 8.15
C THR A 30 -1.35 7.90 7.90
N ARG A 31 -2.66 7.88 7.97
CA ARG A 31 -3.46 9.10 7.90
C ARG A 31 -3.68 9.61 9.31
N ALA A 32 -3.47 10.89 9.49
CA ALA A 32 -3.67 11.51 10.79
C ALA A 32 -3.92 13.01 10.62
N MET A 33 -4.43 13.61 11.67
CA MET A 33 -4.67 15.04 11.69
C MET A 33 -3.39 15.84 11.90
N GLY A 34 -2.35 15.21 12.44
CA GLY A 34 -1.06 15.86 12.68
C GLY A 34 -0.04 14.87 13.17
N GLU A 35 1.22 15.33 13.27
CA GLU A 35 2.33 14.50 13.72
C GLU A 35 2.10 13.90 15.11
N ASN A 36 1.52 14.67 16.02
CA ASN A 36 1.28 14.19 17.38
C ASN A 36 0.39 12.95 17.38
N GLN A 37 -0.60 12.93 16.50
CA GLN A 37 -1.50 11.80 16.37
C GLN A 37 -0.76 10.58 15.82
N VAL A 38 0.14 10.80 14.88
CA VAL A 38 0.99 9.72 14.33
C VAL A 38 1.87 9.15 15.43
N GLN A 39 2.54 10.01 16.20
CA GLN A 39 3.40 9.56 17.28
C GLN A 39 2.63 8.73 18.31
N ALA A 40 1.47 9.20 18.72
CA ALA A 40 0.66 8.47 19.70
C ALA A 40 0.24 7.11 19.16
N SER A 41 -0.16 7.04 17.91
CA SER A 41 -0.56 5.79 17.27
C SER A 41 0.60 4.79 17.20
N LEU A 42 1.78 5.26 16.83
CA LEU A 42 2.95 4.39 16.73
C LEU A 42 3.39 3.88 18.09
N ARG A 43 3.36 4.73 19.10
CA ARG A 43 3.71 4.31 20.47
C ARG A 43 2.76 3.25 20.99
N ARG A 44 1.48 3.36 20.67
CA ARG A 44 0.49 2.33 21.05
C ARG A 44 0.80 0.99 20.40
N GLN A 45 1.41 1.01 19.23
CA GLN A 45 1.79 -0.21 18.52
C GLN A 45 3.16 -0.73 18.96
N GLY A 46 3.80 -0.05 19.89
CA GLY A 46 5.14 -0.44 20.34
C GLY A 46 6.25 0.01 19.42
N ILE A 47 5.98 0.97 18.56
CA ILE A 47 6.97 1.51 17.64
C ILE A 47 7.48 2.85 18.16
N LEU A 48 8.79 3.00 18.25
CA LEU A 48 9.42 4.25 18.62
C LEU A 48 9.70 5.04 17.35
N PRO A 49 8.95 6.13 17.10
CA PRO A 49 9.14 6.88 15.86
C PRO A 49 10.49 7.59 15.85
N THR A 50 11.23 7.42 14.77
CA THR A 50 12.50 8.12 14.57
C THR A 50 12.36 9.23 13.55
N LYS A 51 11.38 9.14 12.66
CA LYS A 51 11.13 10.14 11.63
C LYS A 51 9.66 10.13 11.23
N ILE A 52 9.05 11.28 11.21
CA ILE A 52 7.68 11.46 10.74
C ILE A 52 7.69 12.63 9.77
N LYS A 53 7.15 12.41 8.58
CA LYS A 53 7.14 13.42 7.54
C LYS A 53 5.76 13.49 6.90
N LYS A 54 5.23 14.68 6.79
CA LYS A 54 3.98 14.89 6.07
C LYS A 54 4.23 14.70 4.58
N LYS A 55 3.46 13.82 3.97
CA LYS A 55 3.58 13.57 2.55
C LYS A 55 2.73 14.58 1.79
N ARG A 56 3.36 15.34 0.94
CA ARG A 56 2.65 16.31 0.11
C ARG A 56 2.04 15.61 -1.09
N LEU A 57 0.77 15.91 -1.32
CA LEU A 57 0.07 15.41 -2.48
C LEU A 57 0.46 16.15 -3.76
N SER A 58 1.25 17.21 -3.66
CA SER A 58 1.51 18.12 -4.76
C SER A 58 2.61 17.66 -5.71
N GLY A 59 3.32 16.60 -5.41
CA GLY A 59 4.47 16.17 -6.20
C GLY A 59 4.22 15.02 -7.15
N GLY A 60 3.03 14.42 -7.13
CA GLY A 60 2.76 13.27 -7.95
C GLY A 60 1.30 13.16 -8.33
N LYS A 61 1.03 12.39 -9.35
CA LYS A 61 -0.33 12.10 -9.75
C LYS A 61 -0.99 11.23 -8.68
N LYS A 62 -2.27 11.43 -8.50
CA LYS A 62 -3.05 10.56 -7.61
C LYS A 62 -3.08 9.15 -8.18
N ILE A 63 -3.10 8.18 -7.28
CA ILE A 63 -3.33 6.80 -7.65
C ILE A 63 -4.84 6.59 -7.68
N THR A 64 -5.36 6.28 -8.86
CA THR A 64 -6.79 6.12 -9.06
C THR A 64 -7.18 4.64 -8.95
N PRO A 65 -8.48 4.34 -8.76
CA PRO A 65 -8.95 2.95 -8.84
C PRO A 65 -8.59 2.29 -10.16
N LYS A 66 -8.58 3.05 -11.26
CA LYS A 66 -8.18 2.54 -12.55
C LYS A 66 -6.72 2.10 -12.56
N ASP A 67 -5.83 2.89 -11.93
CA ASP A 67 -4.42 2.52 -11.82
C ASP A 67 -4.25 1.20 -11.08
N LEU A 68 -5.03 1.02 -10.01
CA LEU A 68 -4.98 -0.22 -9.22
C LEU A 68 -5.52 -1.41 -10.00
N ALA A 69 -6.55 -1.20 -10.81
CA ALA A 69 -7.09 -2.25 -11.66
C ALA A 69 -6.06 -2.70 -12.71
N ILE A 70 -5.39 -1.73 -13.34
CA ILE A 70 -4.35 -2.01 -14.32
C ILE A 70 -3.18 -2.76 -13.67
N PHE A 71 -2.72 -2.28 -12.52
CA PHE A 71 -1.67 -2.94 -11.78
C PHE A 71 -2.04 -4.38 -11.43
N THR A 72 -3.25 -4.58 -10.90
CA THR A 72 -3.71 -5.91 -10.49
C THR A 72 -3.74 -6.86 -11.68
N ARG A 73 -4.22 -6.38 -12.83
CA ARG A 73 -4.25 -7.18 -14.06
C ARG A 73 -2.86 -7.55 -14.51
N GLN A 74 -1.94 -6.59 -14.55
CA GLN A 74 -0.58 -6.83 -14.98
C GLN A 74 0.12 -7.83 -14.07
N LEU A 75 -0.04 -7.67 -12.76
CA LEU A 75 0.55 -8.58 -11.79
C LEU A 75 0.02 -10.00 -11.96
N SER A 76 -1.30 -10.14 -12.09
CA SER A 76 -1.94 -11.43 -12.31
C SER A 76 -1.42 -12.10 -13.58
N THR A 77 -1.36 -11.35 -14.66
CA THR A 77 -0.91 -11.88 -15.96
C THR A 77 0.52 -12.40 -15.87
N MET A 78 1.41 -11.64 -15.24
CA MET A 78 2.80 -12.04 -15.10
C MET A 78 2.94 -13.28 -14.23
N MET A 79 2.21 -13.34 -13.13
CA MET A 79 2.27 -14.50 -12.25
C MET A 79 1.72 -15.75 -12.90
N LYS A 80 0.68 -15.64 -13.71
CA LYS A 80 0.16 -16.76 -14.50
C LYS A 80 1.18 -17.27 -15.52
N ALA A 81 2.02 -16.37 -16.01
CA ALA A 81 3.10 -16.73 -16.93
C ALA A 81 4.32 -17.31 -16.22
N GLY A 82 4.27 -17.43 -14.89
CA GLY A 82 5.35 -18.01 -14.11
C GLY A 82 6.39 -17.01 -13.62
N VAL A 83 6.16 -15.72 -13.77
CA VAL A 83 7.07 -14.70 -13.26
C VAL A 83 6.99 -14.66 -11.75
N PRO A 84 8.11 -14.74 -11.02
CA PRO A 84 8.10 -14.64 -9.57
C PRO A 84 7.52 -13.31 -9.09
N LEU A 85 6.88 -13.32 -7.93
CA LEU A 85 6.17 -12.17 -7.39
C LEU A 85 7.03 -10.90 -7.34
N LEU A 86 8.22 -10.99 -6.78
CA LEU A 86 9.10 -9.82 -6.64
C LEU A 86 9.52 -9.26 -7.99
N GLN A 87 9.79 -10.14 -8.93
CA GLN A 87 10.15 -9.73 -10.28
C GLN A 87 8.97 -9.07 -10.99
N ALA A 88 7.77 -9.60 -10.78
CA ALA A 88 6.56 -9.03 -11.35
C ALA A 88 6.35 -7.60 -10.83
N PHE A 89 6.52 -7.37 -9.53
CA PHE A 89 6.44 -6.03 -8.95
C PHE A 89 7.45 -5.09 -9.57
N ASP A 90 8.67 -5.55 -9.78
CA ASP A 90 9.72 -4.74 -10.35
C ASP A 90 9.38 -4.33 -11.79
N ILE A 91 8.93 -5.28 -12.59
CA ILE A 91 8.58 -5.01 -13.98
C ILE A 91 7.41 -4.05 -14.10
N VAL A 92 6.35 -4.29 -13.33
CA VAL A 92 5.15 -3.44 -13.35
C VAL A 92 5.49 -2.04 -12.86
N GLY A 93 6.30 -1.94 -11.82
CA GLY A 93 6.70 -0.65 -11.27
C GLY A 93 7.50 0.18 -12.24
N ARG A 94 8.50 -0.42 -12.89
CA ARG A 94 9.34 0.28 -13.84
C ARG A 94 8.58 0.73 -15.09
N GLY A 95 7.60 -0.04 -15.50
CA GLY A 95 6.82 0.26 -16.68
C GLY A 95 5.68 1.23 -16.44
N ASN A 96 5.49 1.69 -15.22
CA ASN A 96 4.34 2.52 -14.90
C ASN A 96 4.63 3.99 -15.11
N ALA A 97 3.75 4.65 -15.88
CA ALA A 97 3.89 6.07 -16.18
C ALA A 97 3.59 6.96 -14.96
N ASN A 98 2.81 6.45 -14.00
CA ASN A 98 2.48 7.20 -12.80
C ASN A 98 3.56 6.94 -11.74
N ALA A 99 4.34 7.98 -11.44
CA ALA A 99 5.43 7.88 -10.48
C ALA A 99 4.96 7.48 -9.08
N SER A 100 3.73 7.87 -8.70
CA SER A 100 3.17 7.50 -7.41
C SER A 100 2.88 6.01 -7.33
N VAL A 101 2.40 5.42 -8.41
CA VAL A 101 2.19 3.97 -8.49
C VAL A 101 3.52 3.25 -8.45
N ALA A 102 4.50 3.72 -9.22
CA ALA A 102 5.84 3.12 -9.23
C ALA A 102 6.45 3.12 -7.83
N LYS A 103 6.32 4.22 -7.09
CA LYS A 103 6.81 4.31 -5.72
C LYS A 103 6.08 3.35 -4.79
N LEU A 104 4.76 3.29 -4.88
CA LEU A 104 3.95 2.38 -4.08
C LEU A 104 4.38 0.93 -4.30
N LEU A 105 4.53 0.52 -5.55
CA LEU A 105 4.91 -0.84 -5.89
C LEU A 105 6.33 -1.16 -5.40
N ASN A 106 7.24 -0.21 -5.50
CA ASN A 106 8.59 -0.41 -5.00
C ASN A 106 8.62 -0.56 -3.48
N ASP A 107 7.82 0.22 -2.78
CA ASP A 107 7.75 0.13 -1.31
C ASP A 107 7.15 -1.22 -0.88
N ILE A 108 6.12 -1.69 -1.55
CA ILE A 108 5.53 -3.00 -1.28
C ILE A 108 6.52 -4.11 -1.59
N ARG A 109 7.21 -4.01 -2.71
CA ARG A 109 8.22 -4.98 -3.11
C ARG A 109 9.32 -5.09 -2.06
N THR A 110 9.78 -3.96 -1.55
CA THR A 110 10.81 -3.92 -0.51
C THR A 110 10.33 -4.62 0.75
N ASP A 111 9.09 -4.39 1.17
CA ASP A 111 8.52 -5.03 2.34
C ASP A 111 8.46 -6.55 2.17
N VAL A 112 8.02 -7.01 1.02
CA VAL A 112 7.94 -8.45 0.75
C VAL A 112 9.33 -9.07 0.68
N GLU A 113 10.28 -8.37 0.08
CA GLU A 113 11.67 -8.82 -0.03
C GLU A 113 12.30 -9.00 1.34
N THR A 114 11.93 -8.18 2.31
CA THR A 114 12.46 -8.24 3.67
C THR A 114 11.70 -9.20 4.59
N GLY A 115 10.73 -9.93 4.06
CA GLY A 115 10.05 -11.00 4.79
C GLY A 115 8.60 -10.74 5.17
N THR A 116 8.05 -9.59 4.80
CA THR A 116 6.63 -9.30 5.05
C THR A 116 5.78 -10.03 4.02
N SER A 117 4.66 -10.63 4.46
CA SER A 117 3.74 -11.24 3.51
C SER A 117 3.10 -10.17 2.64
N LEU A 118 2.65 -10.56 1.44
CA LEU A 118 2.05 -9.59 0.52
C LEU A 118 0.79 -8.97 1.12
N ASN A 119 -0.06 -9.76 1.76
CA ASN A 119 -1.27 -9.23 2.38
C ASN A 119 -0.93 -8.22 3.49
N ALA A 120 0.10 -8.49 4.29
CA ALA A 120 0.53 -7.56 5.34
C ALA A 120 1.09 -6.28 4.74
N ALA A 121 1.84 -6.38 3.65
CA ALA A 121 2.36 -5.21 2.94
C ALA A 121 1.21 -4.35 2.39
N PHE A 122 0.21 -4.97 1.79
CA PHE A 122 -0.95 -4.25 1.27
C PHE A 122 -1.76 -3.58 2.37
N ARG A 123 -1.83 -4.19 3.57
CA ARG A 123 -2.59 -3.63 4.69
C ARG A 123 -1.98 -2.33 5.21
N LYS A 124 -0.75 -2.05 4.87
CA LYS A 124 -0.12 -0.76 5.22
C LYS A 124 -0.69 0.40 4.39
N TYR A 125 -1.39 0.11 3.31
CA TYR A 125 -1.91 1.11 2.38
C TYR A 125 -3.42 0.95 2.20
N PRO A 126 -4.21 1.17 3.27
CA PRO A 126 -5.66 0.94 3.21
C PRO A 126 -6.41 1.87 2.27
N LEU A 127 -5.77 2.97 1.84
CA LEU A 127 -6.33 3.84 0.83
C LEU A 127 -6.51 3.14 -0.51
N TYR A 128 -5.61 2.21 -0.81
CA TYR A 128 -5.54 1.56 -2.11
C TYR A 128 -6.01 0.11 -2.06
N PHE A 129 -5.77 -0.56 -0.96
CA PHE A 129 -6.07 -1.99 -0.79
C PHE A 129 -7.03 -2.17 0.37
N ASN A 130 -8.31 -2.32 0.05
CA ASN A 130 -9.33 -2.51 1.07
C ASN A 130 -9.23 -3.90 1.71
N ASN A 131 -10.05 -4.13 2.75
CA ASN A 131 -10.03 -5.40 3.46
C ASN A 131 -10.32 -6.58 2.56
N LEU A 132 -11.25 -6.42 1.63
CA LEU A 132 -11.58 -7.51 0.72
C LEU A 132 -10.39 -7.89 -0.14
N TYR A 133 -9.69 -6.90 -0.69
CA TYR A 133 -8.50 -7.14 -1.48
C TYR A 133 -7.44 -7.87 -0.65
N CYS A 134 -7.15 -7.36 0.54
CA CYS A 134 -6.15 -7.96 1.42
C CYS A 134 -6.51 -9.38 1.83
N ASN A 135 -7.78 -9.63 2.10
CA ASN A 135 -8.24 -10.97 2.46
C ASN A 135 -8.09 -11.96 1.30
N LEU A 136 -8.35 -11.51 0.07
CA LEU A 136 -8.14 -12.34 -1.11
C LEU A 136 -6.67 -12.69 -1.29
N VAL A 137 -5.79 -11.71 -1.10
CA VAL A 137 -4.35 -11.92 -1.19
C VAL A 137 -3.89 -12.91 -0.12
N GLU A 138 -4.38 -12.73 1.10
CA GLU A 138 -4.04 -13.64 2.20
C GLU A 138 -4.44 -15.08 1.87
N ALA A 139 -5.66 -15.26 1.38
CA ALA A 139 -6.15 -16.58 1.00
C ALA A 139 -5.33 -17.19 -0.15
N GLY A 140 -4.95 -16.36 -1.12
CA GLY A 140 -4.13 -16.79 -2.24
C GLY A 140 -2.73 -17.20 -1.82
N GLU A 141 -2.12 -16.45 -0.92
CA GLU A 141 -0.81 -16.79 -0.37
C GLU A 141 -0.84 -18.10 0.39
N ALA A 142 -1.86 -18.28 1.24
CA ALA A 142 -1.99 -19.48 2.05
C ALA A 142 -2.21 -20.74 1.20
N ALA A 143 -2.98 -20.62 0.12
CA ALA A 143 -3.33 -21.75 -0.73
C ALA A 143 -2.39 -21.95 -1.93
N GLY A 144 -1.45 -21.02 -2.16
CA GLY A 144 -0.57 -21.09 -3.31
C GLY A 144 -1.25 -20.79 -4.64
N ILE A 145 -2.35 -20.04 -4.61
CA ILE A 145 -3.11 -19.69 -5.82
C ILE A 145 -3.28 -18.17 -5.95
N LEU A 146 -2.26 -17.43 -5.52
CA LEU A 146 -2.32 -15.98 -5.53
C LEU A 146 -2.61 -15.41 -6.92
N ASP A 147 -2.03 -16.00 -7.96
CA ASP A 147 -2.27 -15.59 -9.34
C ASP A 147 -3.76 -15.67 -9.71
N GLN A 148 -4.43 -16.73 -9.30
CA GLN A 148 -5.86 -16.90 -9.59
C GLN A 148 -6.72 -15.90 -8.86
N LEU A 149 -6.40 -15.62 -7.59
CA LEU A 149 -7.17 -14.66 -6.81
C LEU A 149 -6.95 -13.23 -7.28
N LEU A 150 -5.73 -12.91 -7.70
CA LEU A 150 -5.45 -11.62 -8.30
C LEU A 150 -6.20 -11.45 -9.63
N ASP A 151 -6.32 -12.52 -10.40
CA ASP A 151 -7.10 -12.48 -11.64
C ASP A 151 -8.57 -12.16 -11.35
N ARG A 152 -9.15 -12.82 -10.38
CA ARG A 152 -10.52 -12.55 -9.96
C ARG A 152 -10.71 -11.10 -9.50
N ARG A 153 -9.76 -10.62 -8.74
CA ARG A 153 -9.80 -9.24 -8.26
C ARG A 153 -9.69 -8.26 -9.42
N ALA A 154 -8.81 -8.55 -10.38
CA ALA A 154 -8.64 -7.72 -11.57
C ALA A 154 -9.93 -7.65 -12.39
N VAL A 155 -10.59 -8.79 -12.60
CA VAL A 155 -11.86 -8.84 -13.32
C VAL A 155 -12.91 -7.97 -12.63
N TYR A 156 -13.01 -8.09 -11.32
CA TYR A 156 -13.98 -7.30 -10.55
C TYR A 156 -13.69 -5.80 -10.68
N MET A 157 -12.44 -5.40 -10.52
CA MET A 157 -12.05 -4.01 -10.59
C MET A 157 -12.25 -3.42 -11.99
N GLU A 158 -11.95 -4.20 -13.02
CA GLU A 158 -12.15 -3.77 -14.40
C GLU A 158 -13.63 -3.53 -14.70
N LYS A 159 -14.51 -4.37 -14.18
CA LYS A 159 -15.94 -4.18 -14.33
C LYS A 159 -16.43 -2.93 -13.60
N ALA A 160 -15.87 -2.66 -12.43
CA ALA A 160 -16.26 -1.51 -11.64
C ALA A 160 -15.82 -0.20 -12.29
N GLU A 161 -14.73 -0.24 -13.09
CA GLU A 161 -14.18 0.94 -13.75
C GLU A 161 -14.64 1.07 -15.21
N ALA A 162 -15.42 0.13 -15.69
CA ALA A 162 -15.91 0.15 -17.08
C ALA A 162 -16.95 1.23 -17.30
#